data_e8fac19d31b03d6a37f8a4eb56751994
#
_entry.id   e8fac19d31b03d6a37f8a4eb56751994
#
_cell.length_a   1.000
_cell.length_b   1.000
_cell.length_c   1.000
_cell.angle_alpha   90.00
_cell.angle_beta   90.00
_cell.angle_gamma   90.00
#
_symmetry.space_group_name_H-M   'P 1'
#
loop_
_entity.id
_entity.type
_entity.pdbx_description
1 polymer ?
#
loop_
_entity_poly.entity_id
_entity_poly.type
_entity_poly.pdbx_seq_one_letter_code
_entity_poly.pdbx_strand_id
1 'polypeptide(L)'
;MSESQHENRSGGLTAVDDFTGAGEGGVHAVVRDDQGLILTDKPEESAVLVGVSLAGQPGILSMEDSLTELALLAETAGLEVQGELTQRLQHPHPATFIGAGKLGELKTLVLELGANVVIFDEELSPRQQREIEQVLGQEVKVIDRTALILDIFARHAKTKEGAVQVELAQYEYRLPRLTRAWTHLARQAGGRAGGASGGVGVRGPGETQLEVDRREIGRRISHLKRELEEVRHHRERYRQRRQNSSTPVVVVVGYTNAGKSTLLNAVSDADVLAQDQLFATLDPTTRRVELPSARTALFTDTVGFIQKLPTALVAAFRATLEEITEADLLLHVVDISHANADEQVSAVEEMLEELGAGDKPLVTALNKIDLVNSGEQGEPGLEAQLHCALQEYPSPVPISARTGKGIPQLLAAVDGKLQETMTPLRLLLPYSKGDLVSLIYEHGRVEREEFTEEGTLIEGRLPAHLAGRVQAWSVSGQDNHRAGPP
;
A
#
# COMPACT_ATOMS: atom_id res chain seq x y z
N MET A 1 -48.99 -16.07 -34.48
CA MET A 1 -49.97 -16.28 -33.41
C MET A 1 -49.31 -17.09 -32.33
N SER A 2 -48.92 -16.44 -31.31
CA SER A 2 -48.99 -16.67 -29.87
C SER A 2 -47.86 -15.89 -29.19
N GLU A 3 -48.35 -14.80 -28.58
CA GLU A 3 -47.60 -13.97 -27.62
C GLU A 3 -47.34 -14.78 -26.37
N SER A 4 -46.13 -14.64 -25.81
CA SER A 4 -45.83 -15.04 -24.45
C SER A 4 -45.23 -13.86 -23.70
N GLN A 5 -46.06 -13.34 -22.81
CA GLN A 5 -45.76 -12.28 -21.85
C GLN A 5 -44.67 -12.71 -20.88
N HIS A 6 -43.64 -11.89 -20.72
CA HIS A 6 -42.75 -11.93 -19.56
C HIS A 6 -43.29 -11.05 -18.45
N GLU A 7 -43.86 -11.66 -17.44
CA GLU A 7 -44.20 -11.03 -16.17
C GLU A 7 -42.96 -10.69 -15.36
N ASN A 8 -42.86 -9.44 -15.06
CA ASN A 8 -41.90 -8.81 -14.14
C ASN A 8 -42.39 -9.11 -12.71
N ARG A 9 -41.70 -10.01 -11.97
CA ARG A 9 -41.95 -10.23 -10.54
C ARG A 9 -41.03 -9.36 -9.71
N SER A 10 -41.55 -8.22 -9.29
CA SER A 10 -41.06 -7.45 -8.16
C SER A 10 -41.36 -8.22 -6.87
N GLY A 11 -40.28 -8.76 -6.21
CA GLY A 11 -40.41 -9.40 -4.90
C GLY A 11 -40.72 -8.34 -3.83
N GLY A 12 -41.91 -8.44 -3.25
CA GLY A 12 -42.35 -7.59 -2.17
C GLY A 12 -41.75 -8.04 -0.84
N LEU A 13 -41.19 -7.11 -0.10
CA LEU A 13 -40.85 -7.22 1.31
C LEU A 13 -42.13 -7.29 2.14
N THR A 14 -42.40 -8.41 2.80
CA THR A 14 -43.47 -8.50 3.79
C THR A 14 -42.90 -8.35 5.19
N ALA A 15 -43.22 -7.24 5.83
CA ALA A 15 -43.02 -7.06 7.26
C ALA A 15 -44.04 -7.93 8.01
N VAL A 16 -43.62 -8.72 8.98
CA VAL A 16 -44.48 -9.46 9.88
C VAL A 16 -44.34 -8.89 11.28
N ASP A 17 -45.50 -8.48 11.79
CA ASP A 17 -45.73 -7.85 13.08
C ASP A 17 -45.48 -8.77 14.29
N ASP A 18 -45.09 -8.10 15.37
CA ASP A 18 -45.29 -8.37 16.79
C ASP A 18 -44.92 -9.73 17.41
N PHE A 19 -43.82 -9.69 18.17
CA PHE A 19 -43.70 -10.47 19.37
C PHE A 19 -43.28 -9.57 20.55
N THR A 20 -44.29 -9.15 21.34
CA THR A 20 -44.04 -8.43 22.60
C THR A 20 -43.56 -9.40 23.68
N GLY A 21 -42.27 -9.33 23.98
CA GLY A 21 -41.68 -9.95 25.16
C GLY A 21 -40.73 -8.91 25.82
N ALA A 22 -41.16 -8.41 26.99
CA ALA A 22 -40.40 -7.44 27.76
C ALA A 22 -39.07 -7.99 28.25
N GLY A 23 -37.97 -7.37 27.83
CA GLY A 23 -36.60 -7.58 28.32
C GLY A 23 -35.72 -6.50 27.74
N GLU A 24 -35.12 -5.67 28.59
CA GLU A 24 -34.20 -4.60 28.26
C GLU A 24 -32.97 -5.17 27.49
N GLY A 25 -32.93 -4.96 26.19
CA GLY A 25 -31.84 -5.35 25.28
C GLY A 25 -32.23 -4.97 23.86
N GLY A 26 -31.36 -4.25 23.17
CA GLY A 26 -31.61 -3.64 21.86
C GLY A 26 -32.30 -4.57 20.85
N VAL A 27 -33.26 -4.03 20.15
CA VAL A 27 -34.07 -4.73 19.14
C VAL A 27 -33.22 -4.91 17.89
N HIS A 28 -32.64 -6.08 17.73
CA HIS A 28 -32.04 -6.47 16.43
C HIS A 28 -33.18 -6.88 15.48
N ALA A 29 -33.33 -6.13 14.42
CA ALA A 29 -34.23 -6.53 13.31
C ALA A 29 -33.68 -7.82 12.66
N VAL A 30 -34.41 -8.92 12.81
CA VAL A 30 -34.09 -10.19 12.16
C VAL A 30 -34.62 -10.14 10.73
N VAL A 31 -33.74 -9.87 9.76
CA VAL A 31 -34.07 -9.97 8.33
C VAL A 31 -33.85 -11.41 7.91
N ARG A 32 -34.87 -12.04 7.31
CA ARG A 32 -34.76 -13.40 6.73
C ARG A 32 -34.72 -13.27 5.21
N ASP A 33 -33.85 -14.08 4.59
CA ASP A 33 -33.86 -14.23 3.14
C ASP A 33 -35.07 -15.09 2.66
N ASP A 34 -35.26 -15.18 1.37
CA ASP A 34 -36.35 -15.99 0.74
C ASP A 34 -36.23 -17.50 1.05
N GLN A 35 -35.16 -17.94 1.70
CA GLN A 35 -34.94 -19.33 2.14
C GLN A 35 -35.13 -19.50 3.66
N GLY A 36 -35.48 -18.44 4.38
CA GLY A 36 -35.73 -18.45 5.83
C GLY A 36 -34.45 -18.48 6.69
N LEU A 37 -33.27 -18.28 6.10
CA LEU A 37 -32.01 -18.09 6.82
C LEU A 37 -32.00 -16.71 7.48
N ILE A 38 -31.61 -16.69 8.75
CA ILE A 38 -31.42 -15.45 9.51
C ILE A 38 -30.16 -14.77 8.96
N LEU A 39 -30.35 -13.68 8.20
CA LEU A 39 -29.25 -12.77 7.90
C LEU A 39 -28.92 -12.05 9.21
N THR A 40 -27.89 -12.52 9.89
CA THR A 40 -27.26 -11.73 10.95
C THR A 40 -26.44 -10.65 10.24
N ASP A 41 -27.02 -9.47 10.04
CA ASP A 41 -26.21 -8.29 9.80
C ASP A 41 -25.23 -8.20 10.97
N LYS A 42 -23.93 -8.24 10.66
CA LYS A 42 -22.92 -7.86 11.65
C LYS A 42 -23.32 -6.48 12.11
N PRO A 43 -23.44 -6.23 13.44
CA PRO A 43 -23.69 -4.89 13.91
C PRO A 43 -22.59 -4.01 13.29
N GLU A 44 -23.00 -2.96 12.60
CA GLU A 44 -22.07 -1.98 12.03
C GLU A 44 -21.22 -1.45 13.18
N GLU A 45 -19.93 -1.76 13.17
CA GLU A 45 -19.02 -1.28 14.20
C GLU A 45 -18.84 0.23 13.97
N SER A 46 -19.29 1.03 14.94
CA SER A 46 -19.19 2.49 14.89
C SER A 46 -17.94 2.99 15.63
N ALA A 47 -17.30 4.00 15.05
CA ALA A 47 -16.00 4.48 15.50
C ALA A 47 -16.01 5.97 15.87
N VAL A 48 -15.22 6.32 16.90
CA VAL A 48 -14.81 7.69 17.22
C VAL A 48 -13.32 7.84 16.95
N LEU A 49 -12.94 8.86 16.19
CA LEU A 49 -11.55 9.15 15.87
C LEU A 49 -10.93 10.09 16.90
N VAL A 50 -9.66 9.88 17.22
CA VAL A 50 -8.91 10.73 18.16
C VAL A 50 -7.62 11.22 17.50
N GLY A 51 -7.55 12.54 17.25
CA GLY A 51 -6.38 13.21 16.70
C GLY A 51 -5.62 14.00 17.77
N VAL A 52 -4.30 13.90 17.77
CA VAL A 52 -3.42 14.65 18.66
C VAL A 52 -2.37 15.42 17.87
N SER A 53 -2.34 16.74 18.04
CA SER A 53 -1.28 17.60 17.50
C SER A 53 -0.24 17.88 18.58
N LEU A 54 1.03 17.56 18.28
CA LEU A 54 2.16 17.82 19.16
C LEU A 54 2.85 19.13 18.81
N ALA A 55 3.00 20.02 19.79
CA ALA A 55 3.69 21.29 19.57
C ALA A 55 5.17 21.04 19.24
N GLY A 56 5.65 21.62 18.11
CA GLY A 56 7.05 21.49 17.70
C GLY A 56 7.39 20.23 16.87
N GLN A 57 6.41 19.41 16.56
CA GLN A 57 6.53 18.32 15.57
C GLN A 57 5.43 18.51 14.52
N PRO A 58 5.64 19.41 13.53
CA PRO A 58 4.71 19.49 12.42
C PRO A 58 4.74 18.15 11.68
N GLY A 59 3.59 17.50 11.59
CA GLY A 59 3.41 16.36 10.69
C GLY A 59 3.49 16.84 9.24
N ILE A 60 3.66 15.91 8.32
CA ILE A 60 3.61 16.20 6.87
C ILE A 60 2.23 16.76 6.51
N LEU A 61 1.16 16.18 7.05
CA LEU A 61 -0.21 16.67 6.91
C LEU A 61 -0.67 17.46 8.14
N SER A 62 -1.67 18.33 7.95
CA SER A 62 -2.37 18.94 9.07
C SER A 62 -3.10 17.90 9.91
N MET A 63 -3.50 18.23 11.15
CA MET A 63 -4.25 17.30 12.00
C MET A 63 -5.62 16.97 11.39
N GLU A 64 -6.26 17.95 10.79
CA GLU A 64 -7.55 17.83 10.12
C GLU A 64 -7.45 16.88 8.91
N ASP A 65 -6.42 17.05 8.08
CA ASP A 65 -6.18 16.16 6.93
C ASP A 65 -5.81 14.74 7.35
N SER A 66 -5.02 14.60 8.43
CA SER A 66 -4.68 13.29 9.01
C SER A 66 -5.91 12.54 9.52
N LEU A 67 -6.86 13.26 10.14
CA LEU A 67 -8.13 12.67 10.58
C LEU A 67 -9.05 12.33 9.41
N THR A 68 -9.09 13.15 8.38
CA THR A 68 -9.82 12.82 7.13
C THR A 68 -9.28 11.54 6.51
N GLU A 69 -7.96 11.37 6.45
CA GLU A 69 -7.35 10.13 5.97
C GLU A 69 -7.66 8.94 6.89
N LEU A 70 -7.64 9.14 8.22
CA LEU A 70 -8.00 8.11 9.19
C LEU A 70 -9.46 7.67 9.06
N ALA A 71 -10.37 8.61 8.74
CA ALA A 71 -11.77 8.32 8.46
C ALA A 71 -11.92 7.41 7.23
N LEU A 72 -11.22 7.71 6.14
CA LEU A 72 -11.20 6.87 4.93
C LEU A 72 -10.61 5.47 5.20
N LEU A 73 -9.62 5.36 6.08
CA LEU A 73 -9.09 4.08 6.54
C LEU A 73 -10.15 3.29 7.34
N ALA A 74 -10.86 3.97 8.25
CA ALA A 74 -11.92 3.35 9.04
C ALA A 74 -13.06 2.83 8.15
N GLU A 75 -13.51 3.62 7.19
CA GLU A 75 -14.52 3.21 6.19
C GLU A 75 -14.02 2.02 5.35
N THR A 76 -12.77 2.03 4.91
CA THR A 76 -12.16 0.90 4.20
C THR A 76 -12.13 -0.38 5.05
N ALA A 77 -11.99 -0.24 6.37
CA ALA A 77 -12.11 -1.34 7.32
C ALA A 77 -13.58 -1.74 7.61
N GLY A 78 -14.56 -1.04 7.06
CA GLY A 78 -15.98 -1.28 7.28
C GLY A 78 -16.50 -0.76 8.62
N LEU A 79 -15.89 0.31 9.13
CA LEU A 79 -16.30 1.01 10.33
C LEU A 79 -17.05 2.29 9.95
N GLU A 80 -18.15 2.61 10.62
CA GLU A 80 -18.85 3.88 10.46
C GLU A 80 -18.28 4.92 11.43
N VAL A 81 -17.73 6.01 10.90
CA VAL A 81 -17.20 7.12 11.71
C VAL A 81 -18.33 8.04 12.14
N GLN A 82 -18.59 8.11 13.45
CA GLN A 82 -19.68 8.90 14.03
C GLN A 82 -19.22 10.20 14.70
N GLY A 83 -17.93 10.32 15.00
CA GLY A 83 -17.42 11.52 15.64
C GLY A 83 -15.90 11.59 15.71
N GLU A 84 -15.43 12.79 16.02
CA GLU A 84 -14.00 13.09 16.13
C GLU A 84 -13.71 13.84 17.42
N LEU A 85 -12.55 13.56 17.99
CA LEU A 85 -12.04 14.27 19.16
C LEU A 85 -10.60 14.70 18.92
N THR A 86 -10.31 15.99 19.09
CA THR A 86 -8.97 16.52 18.85
C THR A 86 -8.37 17.12 20.12
N GLN A 87 -7.04 17.04 20.25
CA GLN A 87 -6.30 17.68 21.32
C GLN A 87 -4.94 18.18 20.85
N ARG A 88 -4.56 19.41 21.26
CA ARG A 88 -3.21 19.94 21.09
C ARG A 88 -2.43 19.75 22.40
N LEU A 89 -1.25 19.16 22.31
CA LEU A 89 -0.40 18.86 23.46
C LEU A 89 1.04 19.31 23.19
N GLN A 90 1.79 19.62 24.26
CA GLN A 90 3.24 19.77 24.15
C GLN A 90 3.95 18.41 24.12
N HIS A 91 3.48 17.49 24.91
CA HIS A 91 3.98 16.10 24.97
C HIS A 91 2.82 15.15 25.23
N PRO A 92 2.86 13.91 24.69
CA PRO A 92 1.85 12.90 24.97
C PRO A 92 1.80 12.59 26.47
N HIS A 93 0.59 12.37 27.00
CA HIS A 93 0.46 11.95 28.38
C HIS A 93 1.01 10.51 28.55
N PRO A 94 1.90 10.26 29.54
CA PRO A 94 2.61 8.96 29.63
C PRO A 94 1.70 7.75 29.84
N ALA A 95 0.52 7.93 30.44
CA ALA A 95 -0.40 6.83 30.76
C ALA A 95 -1.53 6.68 29.73
N THR A 96 -2.05 7.78 29.18
CA THR A 96 -3.30 7.79 28.41
C THR A 96 -3.18 8.47 27.05
N PHE A 97 -1.96 8.86 26.63
CA PHE A 97 -1.66 9.63 25.43
C PHE A 97 -2.30 11.02 25.43
N ILE A 98 -3.60 11.13 25.69
CA ILE A 98 -4.36 12.36 25.88
C ILE A 98 -4.51 12.73 27.37
N GLY A 99 -4.82 14.00 27.66
CA GLY A 99 -5.02 14.47 29.04
C GLY A 99 -6.26 13.84 29.69
N ALA A 100 -6.25 13.73 31.04
CA ALA A 100 -7.33 13.10 31.79
C ALA A 100 -8.71 13.75 31.58
N GLY A 101 -8.78 15.10 31.46
CA GLY A 101 -10.02 15.81 31.13
C GLY A 101 -10.54 15.42 29.74
N LYS A 102 -9.64 15.36 28.75
CA LYS A 102 -9.99 14.98 27.37
C LYS A 102 -10.41 13.51 27.27
N LEU A 103 -9.82 12.63 28.09
CA LEU A 103 -10.25 11.23 28.19
C LEU A 103 -11.67 11.11 28.79
N GLY A 104 -12.04 12.01 29.71
CA GLY A 104 -13.41 12.12 30.22
C GLY A 104 -14.40 12.56 29.14
N GLU A 105 -14.04 13.56 28.33
CA GLU A 105 -14.82 13.99 27.17
C GLU A 105 -14.99 12.85 26.17
N LEU A 106 -13.91 12.13 25.85
CA LEU A 106 -13.95 10.95 24.97
C LEU A 106 -14.94 9.90 25.46
N LYS A 107 -14.91 9.61 26.78
CA LYS A 107 -15.85 8.65 27.38
C LYS A 107 -17.30 9.09 27.22
N THR A 108 -17.59 10.36 27.44
CA THR A 108 -18.94 10.91 27.29
C THR A 108 -19.38 10.82 25.80
N LEU A 109 -18.51 11.22 24.88
CA LEU A 109 -18.79 11.18 23.45
C LEU A 109 -19.07 9.74 22.95
N VAL A 110 -18.27 8.77 23.37
CA VAL A 110 -18.46 7.34 23.03
C VAL A 110 -19.80 6.83 23.55
N LEU A 111 -20.21 7.21 24.75
CA LEU A 111 -21.51 6.82 25.33
C LEU A 111 -22.68 7.49 24.62
N GLU A 112 -22.56 8.77 24.26
CA GLU A 112 -23.62 9.54 23.58
C GLU A 112 -23.85 9.04 22.14
N LEU A 113 -22.78 8.68 21.42
CA LEU A 113 -22.84 8.17 20.05
C LEU A 113 -23.09 6.65 20.00
N GLY A 114 -23.00 5.94 21.13
CA GLY A 114 -23.09 4.48 21.15
C GLY A 114 -21.94 3.78 20.41
N ALA A 115 -20.81 4.46 20.25
CA ALA A 115 -19.67 3.92 19.55
C ALA A 115 -19.01 2.78 20.30
N ASN A 116 -18.59 1.73 19.59
CA ASN A 116 -17.94 0.56 20.14
C ASN A 116 -16.45 0.47 19.80
N VAL A 117 -15.93 1.37 18.96
CA VAL A 117 -14.53 1.45 18.57
C VAL A 117 -14.01 2.88 18.79
N VAL A 118 -12.81 3.02 19.32
CA VAL A 118 -12.08 4.30 19.38
C VAL A 118 -10.75 4.12 18.64
N ILE A 119 -10.47 5.00 17.68
CA ILE A 119 -9.30 4.92 16.83
C ILE A 119 -8.41 6.13 17.06
N PHE A 120 -7.19 5.89 17.52
CA PHE A 120 -6.17 6.93 17.67
C PHE A 120 -5.36 7.08 16.37
N ASP A 121 -5.13 8.31 15.96
CA ASP A 121 -4.32 8.63 14.78
C ASP A 121 -2.83 8.34 14.99
N GLU A 122 -2.37 8.37 16.24
CA GLU A 122 -1.00 8.06 16.63
C GLU A 122 -0.88 6.64 17.19
N GLU A 123 0.31 6.04 17.04
CA GLU A 123 0.58 4.72 17.64
C GLU A 123 0.56 4.79 19.16
N LEU A 124 -0.21 3.92 19.79
CA LEU A 124 -0.32 3.81 21.23
C LEU A 124 0.66 2.78 21.78
N SER A 125 1.36 3.14 22.86
CA SER A 125 2.08 2.13 23.62
C SER A 125 1.09 1.13 24.26
N PRO A 126 1.51 -0.13 24.51
CA PRO A 126 0.65 -1.14 25.15
C PRO A 126 0.09 -0.72 26.51
N ARG A 127 0.79 0.18 27.20
CA ARG A 127 0.34 0.76 28.47
C ARG A 127 -0.77 1.78 28.25
N GLN A 128 -0.58 2.69 27.33
CA GLN A 128 -1.57 3.74 27.02
C GLN A 128 -2.89 3.14 26.55
N GLN A 129 -2.84 2.21 25.60
CA GLN A 129 -4.02 1.52 25.11
C GLN A 129 -4.82 0.92 26.26
N ARG A 130 -4.17 0.17 27.14
CA ARG A 130 -4.84 -0.47 28.28
C ARG A 130 -5.44 0.52 29.29
N GLU A 131 -4.71 1.60 29.63
CA GLU A 131 -5.23 2.60 30.57
C GLU A 131 -6.46 3.31 29.99
N ILE A 132 -6.49 3.54 28.67
CA ILE A 132 -7.65 4.10 27.96
C ILE A 132 -8.82 3.09 28.01
N GLU A 133 -8.59 1.82 27.66
CA GLU A 133 -9.60 0.75 27.73
C GLU A 133 -10.22 0.62 29.12
N GLN A 134 -9.42 0.74 30.18
CA GLN A 134 -9.94 0.69 31.58
C GLN A 134 -10.90 1.84 31.89
N VAL A 135 -10.68 3.03 31.31
CA VAL A 135 -11.54 4.20 31.54
C VAL A 135 -12.80 4.15 30.68
N LEU A 136 -12.69 3.72 29.41
CA LEU A 136 -13.81 3.66 28.48
C LEU A 136 -14.76 2.49 28.77
N GLY A 137 -14.24 1.37 29.31
CA GLY A 137 -15.00 0.16 29.59
C GLY A 137 -14.62 -1.00 28.68
N GLN A 138 -15.02 -2.24 29.04
CA GLN A 138 -14.60 -3.45 28.36
C GLN A 138 -15.31 -3.67 27.00
N GLU A 139 -16.39 -2.95 26.75
CA GLU A 139 -17.20 -3.07 25.54
C GLU A 139 -16.68 -2.18 24.39
N VAL A 140 -15.78 -1.22 24.71
CA VAL A 140 -15.19 -0.32 23.74
C VAL A 140 -13.80 -0.81 23.36
N LYS A 141 -13.62 -1.09 22.07
CA LYS A 141 -12.30 -1.44 21.51
C LYS A 141 -11.48 -0.18 21.31
N VAL A 142 -10.25 -0.17 21.78
CA VAL A 142 -9.29 0.91 21.52
C VAL A 142 -8.22 0.38 20.59
N ILE A 143 -8.12 0.99 19.42
CA ILE A 143 -7.10 0.68 18.42
C ILE A 143 -6.38 1.95 18.01
N ASP A 144 -5.24 1.79 17.39
CA ASP A 144 -4.48 2.88 16.76
C ASP A 144 -4.43 2.72 15.24
N ARG A 145 -3.90 3.72 14.54
CA ARG A 145 -3.72 3.71 13.08
C ARG A 145 -2.99 2.43 12.62
N THR A 146 -1.99 1.97 13.36
CA THR A 146 -1.23 0.76 13.06
C THR A 146 -2.11 -0.49 13.05
N ALA A 147 -2.94 -0.66 14.08
CA ALA A 147 -3.87 -1.79 14.15
C ALA A 147 -4.91 -1.77 13.02
N LEU A 148 -5.42 -0.58 12.70
CA LEU A 148 -6.40 -0.39 11.62
C LEU A 148 -5.81 -0.75 10.26
N ILE A 149 -4.61 -0.27 9.94
CA ILE A 149 -3.90 -0.60 8.69
C ILE A 149 -3.62 -2.12 8.60
N LEU A 150 -3.22 -2.75 9.71
CA LEU A 150 -3.01 -4.20 9.76
C LEU A 150 -4.29 -5.00 9.50
N ASP A 151 -5.45 -4.51 9.95
CA ASP A 151 -6.75 -5.16 9.67
C ASP A 151 -7.14 -5.03 8.19
N ILE A 152 -6.95 -3.84 7.60
CA ILE A 152 -7.17 -3.60 6.17
C ILE A 152 -6.29 -4.53 5.34
N PHE A 153 -5.00 -4.63 5.66
CA PHE A 153 -4.08 -5.51 4.96
C PHE A 153 -4.43 -6.99 5.09
N ALA A 154 -4.92 -7.42 6.25
CA ALA A 154 -5.36 -8.81 6.44
C ALA A 154 -6.53 -9.18 5.52
N ARG A 155 -7.39 -8.22 5.18
CA ARG A 155 -8.51 -8.42 4.25
C ARG A 155 -8.08 -8.40 2.79
N HIS A 156 -7.01 -7.68 2.44
CA HIS A 156 -6.52 -7.52 1.07
C HIS A 156 -5.40 -8.49 0.68
N ALA A 157 -4.81 -9.24 1.62
CA ALA A 157 -3.78 -10.24 1.36
C ALA A 157 -4.37 -11.44 0.60
N LYS A 158 -4.13 -11.49 -0.71
CA LYS A 158 -4.62 -12.56 -1.61
C LYS A 158 -3.56 -13.63 -1.86
N THR A 159 -2.27 -13.26 -1.79
CA THR A 159 -1.18 -14.21 -1.95
C THR A 159 -0.81 -14.86 -0.62
N LYS A 160 -0.24 -16.07 -0.70
CA LYS A 160 0.30 -16.75 0.49
C LYS A 160 1.38 -15.89 1.17
N GLU A 161 2.21 -15.21 0.38
CA GLU A 161 3.28 -14.36 0.88
C GLU A 161 2.72 -13.15 1.62
N GLY A 162 1.81 -12.39 1.00
CA GLY A 162 1.14 -11.25 1.64
C GLY A 162 0.45 -11.66 2.93
N ALA A 163 -0.26 -12.79 2.94
CA ALA A 163 -0.90 -13.31 4.15
C ALA A 163 0.10 -13.62 5.28
N VAL A 164 1.24 -14.25 4.97
CA VAL A 164 2.30 -14.55 5.95
C VAL A 164 2.95 -13.26 6.47
N GLN A 165 3.17 -12.27 5.61
CA GLN A 165 3.73 -10.96 6.00
C GLN A 165 2.81 -10.23 6.95
N VAL A 166 1.52 -10.15 6.62
CA VAL A 166 0.51 -9.48 7.47
C VAL A 166 0.35 -10.24 8.79
N GLU A 167 0.28 -11.56 8.77
CA GLU A 167 0.18 -12.38 9.99
C GLU A 167 1.38 -12.15 10.91
N LEU A 168 2.60 -12.10 10.34
CA LEU A 168 3.81 -11.77 11.10
C LEU A 168 3.71 -10.40 11.76
N ALA A 169 3.36 -9.36 11.01
CA ALA A 169 3.22 -8.00 11.52
C ALA A 169 2.14 -7.92 12.62
N GLN A 170 1.01 -8.60 12.45
CA GLN A 170 -0.04 -8.68 13.46
C GLN A 170 0.46 -9.33 14.76
N TYR A 171 1.24 -10.43 14.69
CA TYR A 171 1.80 -11.05 15.88
C TYR A 171 2.86 -10.17 16.56
N GLU A 172 3.72 -9.50 15.79
CA GLU A 172 4.72 -8.57 16.33
C GLU A 172 4.05 -7.36 17.01
N TYR A 173 2.98 -6.82 16.44
CA TYR A 173 2.17 -5.76 17.05
C TYR A 173 1.44 -6.23 18.32
N ARG A 174 0.86 -7.42 18.31
CA ARG A 174 0.08 -7.99 19.43
C ARG A 174 0.95 -8.46 20.59
N LEU A 175 2.14 -9.00 20.30
CA LEU A 175 3.01 -9.62 21.31
C LEU A 175 3.30 -8.73 22.55
N PRO A 176 3.68 -7.44 22.42
CA PRO A 176 3.88 -6.56 23.56
C PRO A 176 2.55 -6.17 24.27
N ARG A 177 1.41 -6.26 23.56
CA ARG A 177 0.07 -5.90 24.04
C ARG A 177 -0.59 -7.04 24.83
N LEU A 178 -0.15 -8.28 24.68
CA LEU A 178 -0.67 -9.47 25.37
C LEU A 178 -0.32 -9.53 26.86
N THR A 179 0.62 -8.77 27.34
CA THR A 179 1.22 -8.95 28.66
C THR A 179 0.27 -8.81 29.85
N ARG A 180 -1.03 -8.44 29.68
CA ARG A 180 -1.98 -8.32 30.78
C ARG A 180 -3.48 -8.49 30.45
N ALA A 181 -3.86 -8.91 29.27
CA ALA A 181 -5.28 -9.17 28.94
C ALA A 181 -5.90 -10.28 29.82
N TRP A 182 -5.06 -11.12 30.41
CA TRP A 182 -5.46 -12.31 31.18
C TRP A 182 -5.63 -12.11 32.72
N THR A 183 -5.35 -10.94 33.25
CA THR A 183 -5.57 -10.70 34.70
C THR A 183 -7.05 -10.80 35.08
N HIS A 184 -7.96 -10.60 34.12
CA HIS A 184 -9.41 -10.73 34.35
C HIS A 184 -9.85 -12.20 34.37
N LEU A 185 -9.32 -13.07 33.56
CA LEU A 185 -9.61 -14.51 33.56
C LEU A 185 -9.05 -15.20 34.82
N ALA A 186 -7.88 -14.78 35.28
CA ALA A 186 -7.33 -15.28 36.54
C ALA A 186 -8.20 -14.97 37.76
N ARG A 187 -8.87 -13.79 37.78
CA ARG A 187 -9.84 -13.45 38.84
C ARG A 187 -11.14 -14.27 38.71
N GLN A 188 -11.59 -14.58 37.52
CA GLN A 188 -12.79 -15.39 37.28
C GLN A 188 -12.55 -16.89 37.59
N ALA A 189 -11.34 -17.41 37.31
CA ALA A 189 -10.95 -18.78 37.64
C ALA A 189 -10.63 -18.97 39.15
N GLY A 190 -10.26 -17.90 39.88
CA GLY A 190 -9.93 -17.92 41.33
C GLY A 190 -11.13 -17.89 42.27
N GLY A 191 -12.37 -17.87 41.75
CA GLY A 191 -13.59 -17.69 42.54
C GLY A 191 -14.15 -18.91 43.24
N ARG A 192 -13.48 -20.09 43.28
CA ARG A 192 -13.93 -21.27 44.05
C ARG A 192 -12.81 -22.25 44.37
N ALA A 193 -12.05 -21.96 45.39
CA ALA A 193 -11.42 -23.00 46.19
C ALA A 193 -11.12 -22.42 47.56
N GLY A 194 -12.09 -22.50 48.44
CA GLY A 194 -11.86 -22.42 49.87
C GLY A 194 -11.20 -23.70 50.35
N GLY A 195 -10.17 -23.60 51.16
CA GLY A 195 -9.71 -24.71 52.00
C GLY A 195 -8.19 -24.97 51.94
N ALA A 196 -7.52 -24.43 52.98
CA ALA A 196 -6.39 -25.03 53.70
C ALA A 196 -5.00 -25.12 53.09
N SER A 197 -4.07 -24.51 53.85
CA SER A 197 -2.72 -24.99 54.16
C SER A 197 -1.57 -24.70 53.17
N GLY A 198 -0.75 -23.77 53.61
CA GLY A 198 0.70 -23.64 53.57
C GLY A 198 1.48 -24.37 52.49
N GLY A 199 1.93 -23.64 51.47
CA GLY A 199 2.93 -24.12 50.54
C GLY A 199 3.56 -22.95 49.79
N VAL A 200 4.84 -22.72 50.05
CA VAL A 200 5.69 -21.75 49.35
C VAL A 200 5.77 -22.14 47.85
N GLY A 201 5.37 -21.24 46.96
CA GLY A 201 5.74 -21.37 45.55
C GLY A 201 4.67 -21.81 44.56
N VAL A 202 3.41 -21.37 44.74
CA VAL A 202 2.40 -21.56 43.66
C VAL A 202 2.41 -20.32 42.77
N ARG A 203 3.11 -20.40 41.66
CA ARG A 203 2.87 -19.52 40.50
C ARG A 203 1.39 -19.68 40.12
N GLY A 204 0.63 -18.59 40.16
CA GLY A 204 -0.79 -18.63 39.85
C GLY A 204 -1.05 -19.15 38.44
N PRO A 205 -2.15 -19.89 38.20
CA PRO A 205 -2.47 -20.47 36.88
C PRO A 205 -2.53 -19.42 35.77
N GLY A 206 -2.74 -18.13 36.06
CA GLY A 206 -2.73 -17.04 35.08
C GLY A 206 -1.34 -16.65 34.57
N GLU A 207 -0.29 -16.75 35.40
CA GLU A 207 1.09 -16.45 34.96
C GLU A 207 1.62 -17.54 34.04
N THR A 208 1.30 -18.80 34.32
CA THR A 208 1.70 -19.92 33.42
C THR A 208 0.99 -19.88 32.09
N GLN A 209 -0.26 -19.44 32.03
CA GLN A 209 -0.99 -19.33 30.75
C GLN A 209 -0.41 -18.23 29.88
N LEU A 210 -0.13 -17.05 30.42
CA LEU A 210 0.53 -15.97 29.70
C LEU A 210 1.91 -16.35 29.16
N GLU A 211 2.68 -17.10 29.94
CA GLU A 211 3.99 -17.60 29.49
C GLU A 211 3.85 -18.61 28.34
N VAL A 212 2.85 -19.47 28.40
CA VAL A 212 2.55 -20.45 27.34
C VAL A 212 2.15 -19.72 26.07
N ASP A 213 1.18 -18.81 26.15
CA ASP A 213 0.68 -18.04 25.00
C ASP A 213 1.81 -17.20 24.37
N ARG A 214 2.62 -16.53 25.18
CA ARG A 214 3.78 -15.77 24.71
C ARG A 214 4.81 -16.66 24.01
N ARG A 215 5.04 -17.85 24.52
CA ARG A 215 5.94 -18.84 23.92
C ARG A 215 5.39 -19.38 22.61
N GLU A 216 4.09 -19.63 22.55
CA GLU A 216 3.40 -20.09 21.36
C GLU A 216 3.47 -19.04 20.24
N ILE A 217 3.15 -17.78 20.55
CA ILE A 217 3.28 -16.67 19.60
C ILE A 217 4.74 -16.47 19.17
N GLY A 218 5.70 -16.55 20.09
CA GLY A 218 7.12 -16.49 19.74
C GLY A 218 7.55 -17.60 18.77
N ARG A 219 6.99 -18.83 18.94
CA ARG A 219 7.21 -19.93 18.00
C ARG A 219 6.57 -19.63 16.64
N ARG A 220 5.35 -19.09 16.63
CA ARG A 220 4.65 -18.73 15.38
C ARG A 220 5.41 -17.65 14.62
N ILE A 221 5.85 -16.58 15.29
CA ILE A 221 6.72 -15.54 14.69
C ILE A 221 7.97 -16.16 14.08
N SER A 222 8.65 -17.05 14.81
CA SER A 222 9.86 -17.73 14.30
C SER A 222 9.59 -18.63 13.10
N HIS A 223 8.42 -19.24 13.06
CA HIS A 223 7.97 -20.05 11.92
C HIS A 223 7.69 -19.19 10.69
N LEU A 224 6.91 -18.11 10.85
CA LEU A 224 6.57 -17.18 9.78
C LEU A 224 7.81 -16.50 9.18
N LYS A 225 8.78 -16.10 10.03
CA LYS A 225 10.07 -15.55 9.55
C LYS A 225 10.84 -16.55 8.66
N ARG A 226 10.84 -17.83 9.00
CA ARG A 226 11.49 -18.86 8.15
C ARG A 226 10.74 -19.07 6.84
N GLU A 227 9.40 -19.06 6.89
CA GLU A 227 8.57 -19.18 5.68
C GLU A 227 8.81 -18.00 4.72
N LEU A 228 8.92 -16.78 5.24
CA LEU A 228 9.26 -15.60 4.44
C LEU A 228 10.67 -15.69 3.83
N GLU A 229 11.64 -16.23 4.56
CA GLU A 229 13.00 -16.41 4.03
C GLU A 229 13.03 -17.43 2.87
N GLU A 230 12.24 -18.51 2.95
CA GLU A 230 12.09 -19.46 1.83
C GLU A 230 11.47 -18.80 0.59
N VAL A 231 10.46 -17.94 0.78
CA VAL A 231 9.84 -17.17 -0.31
C VAL A 231 10.84 -16.21 -0.93
N ARG A 232 11.64 -15.52 -0.10
CA ARG A 232 12.70 -14.61 -0.54
C ARG A 232 13.73 -15.31 -1.42
N HIS A 233 14.24 -16.48 -1.02
CA HIS A 233 15.13 -17.28 -1.84
C HIS A 233 14.51 -17.76 -3.16
N HIS A 234 13.18 -17.99 -3.19
CA HIS A 234 12.47 -18.30 -4.42
C HIS A 234 12.44 -17.10 -5.38
N ARG A 235 12.11 -15.90 -4.85
CA ARG A 235 12.11 -14.65 -5.63
C ARG A 235 13.49 -14.35 -6.20
N GLU A 236 14.55 -14.50 -5.41
CA GLU A 236 15.92 -14.23 -5.84
C GLU A 236 16.32 -15.08 -7.06
N ARG A 237 15.91 -16.35 -7.12
CA ARG A 237 16.09 -17.22 -8.30
C ARG A 237 15.28 -16.74 -9.53
N TYR A 238 14.07 -16.25 -9.34
CA TYR A 238 13.27 -15.67 -10.43
C TYR A 238 13.86 -14.34 -10.92
N ARG A 239 14.43 -13.53 -10.02
CA ARG A 239 15.13 -12.28 -10.34
C ARG A 239 16.33 -12.53 -11.23
N GLN A 240 17.19 -13.47 -10.87
CA GLN A 240 18.35 -13.84 -11.70
C GLN A 240 17.93 -14.27 -13.11
N ARG A 241 16.81 -14.96 -13.25
CA ARG A 241 16.27 -15.31 -14.57
C ARG A 241 15.73 -14.09 -15.31
N ARG A 242 15.07 -13.15 -14.63
CA ARG A 242 14.58 -11.89 -15.23
C ARG A 242 15.72 -10.98 -15.69
N GLN A 243 16.77 -10.83 -14.92
CA GLN A 243 17.97 -10.08 -15.31
C GLN A 243 18.60 -10.62 -16.61
N ASN A 244 18.49 -11.93 -16.84
CA ASN A 244 18.93 -12.54 -18.10
C ASN A 244 17.97 -12.30 -19.27
N SER A 245 16.70 -11.94 -19.01
CA SER A 245 15.69 -11.71 -20.06
C SER A 245 15.66 -10.29 -20.60
N SER A 246 16.45 -9.38 -20.03
CA SER A 246 16.63 -7.98 -20.49
C SER A 246 15.34 -7.15 -20.65
N THR A 247 14.23 -7.59 -20.05
CA THR A 247 12.97 -6.84 -20.10
C THR A 247 12.99 -5.81 -18.97
N PRO A 248 12.90 -4.49 -19.25
CA PRO A 248 12.93 -3.47 -18.24
C PRO A 248 11.72 -3.55 -17.30
N VAL A 249 11.96 -3.23 -16.04
CA VAL A 249 10.95 -3.23 -14.98
C VAL A 249 10.64 -1.80 -14.57
N VAL A 250 9.39 -1.40 -14.74
CA VAL A 250 8.84 -0.11 -14.31
C VAL A 250 7.98 -0.36 -13.10
N VAL A 251 8.35 0.22 -11.95
CA VAL A 251 7.57 0.06 -10.73
C VAL A 251 6.73 1.29 -10.49
N VAL A 252 5.42 1.08 -10.32
CA VAL A 252 4.45 2.15 -10.07
C VAL A 252 4.41 2.43 -8.58
N VAL A 253 4.80 3.63 -8.19
CA VAL A 253 4.83 4.10 -6.81
C VAL A 253 3.90 5.32 -6.65
N GLY A 254 3.54 5.66 -5.43
CA GLY A 254 2.72 6.82 -5.14
C GLY A 254 1.84 6.61 -3.93
N TYR A 255 1.20 7.68 -3.48
CA TYR A 255 0.36 7.67 -2.31
C TYR A 255 -0.87 6.75 -2.46
N THR A 256 -1.49 6.36 -1.34
CA THR A 256 -2.77 5.60 -1.39
C THR A 256 -3.81 6.38 -2.16
N ASN A 257 -4.63 5.67 -2.92
CA ASN A 257 -5.70 6.24 -3.76
C ASN A 257 -5.24 7.25 -4.85
N ALA A 258 -3.94 7.36 -5.17
CA ALA A 258 -3.45 8.19 -6.28
C ALA A 258 -3.84 7.63 -7.67
N GLY A 259 -4.39 6.40 -7.73
CA GLY A 259 -4.85 5.77 -8.96
C GLY A 259 -3.82 4.84 -9.62
N LYS A 260 -2.88 4.27 -8.86
CA LYS A 260 -1.84 3.34 -9.36
C LYS A 260 -2.41 2.12 -10.08
N SER A 261 -3.31 1.40 -9.43
CA SER A 261 -3.93 0.19 -9.99
C SER A 261 -4.84 0.51 -11.17
N THR A 262 -5.52 1.67 -11.15
CA THR A 262 -6.29 2.18 -12.28
C THR A 262 -5.39 2.47 -13.47
N LEU A 263 -4.22 3.09 -13.22
CA LEU A 263 -3.22 3.35 -14.26
C LEU A 263 -2.67 2.04 -14.84
N LEU A 264 -2.33 1.06 -14.01
CA LEU A 264 -1.85 -0.24 -14.49
C LEU A 264 -2.89 -0.92 -15.40
N ASN A 265 -4.17 -0.84 -15.07
CA ASN A 265 -5.24 -1.35 -15.92
C ASN A 265 -5.32 -0.60 -17.26
N ALA A 266 -5.24 0.74 -17.22
CA ALA A 266 -5.31 1.58 -18.41
C ALA A 266 -4.14 1.36 -19.38
N VAL A 267 -2.93 1.05 -18.91
CA VAL A 267 -1.76 0.81 -19.76
C VAL A 267 -1.64 -0.63 -20.24
N SER A 268 -2.37 -1.58 -19.62
CA SER A 268 -2.27 -3.02 -19.94
C SER A 268 -3.48 -3.60 -20.66
N ASP A 269 -4.45 -2.76 -21.07
CA ASP A 269 -5.73 -3.17 -21.68
C ASP A 269 -6.47 -4.28 -20.91
N ALA A 270 -6.31 -4.31 -19.56
CA ALA A 270 -6.87 -5.34 -18.71
C ALA A 270 -7.99 -4.79 -17.84
N ASP A 271 -9.18 -5.41 -17.92
CA ASP A 271 -10.32 -5.14 -17.05
C ASP A 271 -10.16 -5.80 -15.67
N VAL A 272 -9.38 -5.22 -14.79
CA VAL A 272 -9.40 -5.60 -13.36
C VAL A 272 -10.13 -4.51 -12.60
N LEU A 273 -11.11 -4.89 -11.77
CA LEU A 273 -11.87 -3.97 -10.92
C LEU A 273 -10.89 -3.15 -10.05
N ALA A 274 -10.68 -1.90 -10.43
CA ALA A 274 -10.04 -0.91 -9.56
C ALA A 274 -11.11 -0.43 -8.58
N GLN A 275 -10.91 -0.67 -7.29
CA GLN A 275 -11.78 -0.19 -6.24
C GLN A 275 -11.24 1.15 -5.72
N ASP A 276 -12.16 2.10 -5.49
CA ASP A 276 -11.84 3.41 -4.90
C ASP A 276 -11.73 3.27 -3.37
N GLN A 277 -10.77 2.45 -2.94
CA GLN A 277 -10.50 2.14 -1.53
C GLN A 277 -9.00 2.28 -1.26
N LEU A 278 -8.66 2.72 -0.03
CA LEU A 278 -7.28 2.77 0.43
C LEU A 278 -6.70 1.35 0.49
N PHE A 279 -5.45 1.19 0.06
CA PHE A 279 -4.77 -0.11 0.03
C PHE A 279 -5.49 -1.22 -0.78
N ALA A 280 -6.14 -0.85 -1.90
CA ALA A 280 -6.76 -1.83 -2.79
C ALA A 280 -5.77 -2.90 -3.32
N THR A 281 -4.49 -2.55 -3.42
CA THR A 281 -3.39 -3.45 -3.82
C THR A 281 -2.44 -3.65 -2.64
N LEU A 282 -2.31 -4.89 -2.17
CA LEU A 282 -1.29 -5.33 -1.21
C LEU A 282 -0.21 -6.17 -1.90
N ASP A 283 -0.64 -7.11 -2.73
CA ASP A 283 0.25 -8.00 -3.47
C ASP A 283 0.68 -7.36 -4.78
N PRO A 284 1.99 -7.33 -5.11
CA PRO A 284 2.47 -6.75 -6.35
C PRO A 284 1.84 -7.42 -7.56
N THR A 285 1.29 -6.63 -8.46
CA THR A 285 0.71 -7.11 -9.71
C THR A 285 1.58 -6.64 -10.87
N THR A 286 2.17 -7.57 -11.63
CA THR A 286 3.01 -7.26 -12.78
C THR A 286 2.27 -7.51 -14.08
N ARG A 287 2.35 -6.56 -15.02
CA ARG A 287 1.77 -6.61 -16.35
C ARG A 287 2.82 -6.33 -17.43
N ARG A 288 2.63 -6.94 -18.57
CA ARG A 288 3.43 -6.62 -19.77
C ARG A 288 2.76 -5.49 -20.51
N VAL A 289 3.54 -4.47 -20.85
CA VAL A 289 3.08 -3.29 -21.58
C VAL A 289 4.01 -3.09 -22.77
N GLU A 290 3.43 -2.88 -23.94
CA GLU A 290 4.18 -2.56 -25.15
C GLU A 290 4.43 -1.04 -25.19
N LEU A 291 5.69 -0.66 -25.30
CA LEU A 291 6.13 0.73 -25.37
C LEU A 291 6.06 1.22 -26.84
N PRO A 292 6.03 2.55 -27.09
CA PRO A 292 6.00 3.10 -28.44
C PRO A 292 7.15 2.67 -29.34
N SER A 293 8.28 2.27 -28.78
CA SER A 293 9.42 1.68 -29.50
C SER A 293 9.22 0.20 -29.88
N ALA A 294 8.03 -0.37 -29.71
CA ALA A 294 7.71 -1.79 -29.86
C ALA A 294 8.48 -2.72 -28.90
N ARG A 295 9.09 -2.17 -27.85
CA ARG A 295 9.73 -2.93 -26.79
C ARG A 295 8.71 -3.24 -25.68
N THR A 296 8.85 -4.41 -25.09
CA THR A 296 8.03 -4.80 -23.95
C THR A 296 8.69 -4.35 -22.65
N ALA A 297 7.93 -3.74 -21.74
CA ALA A 297 8.32 -3.46 -20.37
C ALA A 297 7.37 -4.17 -19.38
N LEU A 298 7.87 -4.47 -18.19
CA LEU A 298 7.07 -5.01 -17.09
C LEU A 298 6.67 -3.86 -16.17
N PHE A 299 5.37 -3.59 -16.06
CA PHE A 299 4.84 -2.63 -15.10
C PHE A 299 4.35 -3.37 -13.86
N THR A 300 4.84 -2.97 -12.70
CA THR A 300 4.48 -3.59 -11.42
C THR A 300 3.81 -2.56 -10.53
N ASP A 301 2.55 -2.82 -10.15
CA ASP A 301 1.84 -2.05 -9.13
C ASP A 301 2.33 -2.45 -7.74
N THR A 302 2.45 -1.47 -6.85
CA THR A 302 2.91 -1.67 -5.47
C THR A 302 1.88 -1.19 -4.46
N VAL A 303 2.10 -1.54 -3.21
CA VAL A 303 1.33 -1.01 -2.09
C VAL A 303 1.40 0.52 -2.08
N GLY A 304 0.26 1.19 -1.89
CA GLY A 304 0.23 2.65 -1.75
C GLY A 304 0.96 3.11 -0.51
N PHE A 305 1.78 4.13 -0.64
CA PHE A 305 2.37 4.79 0.51
C PHE A 305 1.32 5.60 1.27
N ILE A 306 1.50 5.73 2.56
CA ILE A 306 0.66 6.51 3.45
C ILE A 306 1.54 7.10 4.55
N GLN A 307 1.17 8.25 5.07
CA GLN A 307 1.88 8.83 6.21
C GLN A 307 1.78 7.95 7.46
N LYS A 308 2.75 8.05 8.35
CA LYS A 308 2.81 7.27 9.60
C LYS A 308 2.72 5.76 9.37
N LEU A 309 3.34 5.28 8.27
CA LEU A 309 3.40 3.84 8.01
C LEU A 309 4.21 3.17 9.14
N PRO A 310 3.64 2.19 9.86
CA PRO A 310 4.33 1.56 10.97
C PRO A 310 5.64 0.88 10.54
N THR A 311 6.72 1.08 11.28
CA THR A 311 8.04 0.47 10.99
C THR A 311 7.99 -1.06 10.97
N ALA A 312 7.13 -1.67 11.80
CA ALA A 312 6.88 -3.11 11.78
C ALA A 312 6.28 -3.57 10.44
N LEU A 313 5.41 -2.75 9.81
CA LEU A 313 4.87 -3.03 8.48
C LEU A 313 5.91 -2.84 7.39
N VAL A 314 6.71 -1.79 7.43
CA VAL A 314 7.83 -1.58 6.49
C VAL A 314 8.75 -2.80 6.51
N ALA A 315 9.08 -3.30 7.72
CA ALA A 315 9.92 -4.49 7.87
C ALA A 315 9.24 -5.76 7.32
N ALA A 316 7.94 -5.94 7.53
CA ALA A 316 7.18 -7.08 7.02
C ALA A 316 7.04 -7.04 5.50
N PHE A 317 6.79 -5.86 4.92
CA PHE A 317 6.64 -5.65 3.47
C PHE A 317 7.96 -5.40 2.74
N ARG A 318 9.09 -5.47 3.43
CA ARG A 318 10.40 -5.23 2.84
C ARG A 318 10.64 -6.03 1.56
N ALA A 319 10.17 -7.28 1.51
CA ALA A 319 10.28 -8.12 0.32
C ALA A 319 9.43 -7.61 -0.87
N THR A 320 8.28 -6.99 -0.60
CA THR A 320 7.43 -6.34 -1.62
C THR A 320 8.03 -5.01 -2.05
N LEU A 321 8.61 -4.26 -1.11
CA LEU A 321 9.29 -2.99 -1.36
C LEU A 321 10.66 -3.18 -2.02
N GLU A 322 11.27 -4.37 -1.93
CA GLU A 322 12.49 -4.71 -2.68
C GLU A 322 12.30 -4.64 -4.20
N GLU A 323 11.09 -4.79 -4.74
CA GLU A 323 10.79 -4.57 -6.16
C GLU A 323 11.08 -3.11 -6.57
N ILE A 324 10.90 -2.14 -5.66
CA ILE A 324 11.20 -0.72 -5.88
C ILE A 324 12.70 -0.51 -6.05
N THR A 325 13.50 -1.15 -5.19
CA THR A 325 14.97 -1.03 -5.25
C THR A 325 15.57 -1.71 -6.48
N GLU A 326 14.86 -2.62 -7.11
CA GLU A 326 15.30 -3.35 -8.31
C GLU A 326 14.73 -2.77 -9.61
N ALA A 327 13.82 -1.80 -9.53
CA ALA A 327 13.24 -1.17 -10.70
C ALA A 327 14.32 -0.52 -11.60
N ASP A 328 14.14 -0.61 -12.91
CA ASP A 328 14.93 0.16 -13.90
C ASP A 328 14.43 1.61 -13.96
N LEU A 329 13.14 1.83 -13.64
CA LEU A 329 12.48 3.12 -13.61
C LEU A 329 11.34 3.12 -12.61
N LEU A 330 11.18 4.21 -11.86
CA LEU A 330 10.03 4.47 -11.01
C LEU A 330 9.00 5.34 -11.75
N LEU A 331 7.75 4.92 -11.72
CA LEU A 331 6.62 5.69 -12.21
C LEU A 331 5.83 6.21 -11.01
N HIS A 332 6.07 7.47 -10.64
CA HIS A 332 5.41 8.11 -9.51
C HIS A 332 4.05 8.65 -9.93
N VAL A 333 2.98 8.13 -9.36
CA VAL A 333 1.60 8.56 -9.61
C VAL A 333 1.17 9.53 -8.52
N VAL A 334 0.85 10.75 -8.91
CA VAL A 334 0.42 11.85 -8.03
C VAL A 334 -1.03 12.20 -8.32
N ASP A 335 -1.86 12.25 -7.30
CA ASP A 335 -3.24 12.79 -7.41
C ASP A 335 -3.19 14.32 -7.38
N ILE A 336 -3.18 14.96 -8.55
CA ILE A 336 -3.10 16.41 -8.66
C ILE A 336 -4.40 17.12 -8.24
N SER A 337 -5.49 16.39 -8.05
CA SER A 337 -6.76 16.94 -7.57
C SER A 337 -6.82 17.08 -6.05
N HIS A 338 -5.86 16.50 -5.34
CA HIS A 338 -5.82 16.53 -3.88
C HIS A 338 -5.20 17.83 -3.37
N ALA A 339 -5.80 18.46 -2.34
CA ALA A 339 -5.31 19.72 -1.79
C ALA A 339 -3.87 19.61 -1.24
N ASN A 340 -3.50 18.44 -0.70
CA ASN A 340 -2.18 18.18 -0.12
C ASN A 340 -1.31 17.30 -1.05
N ALA A 341 -1.34 17.56 -2.36
CA ALA A 341 -0.57 16.76 -3.32
C ALA A 341 0.94 16.85 -3.07
N ASP A 342 1.45 18.04 -2.73
CA ASP A 342 2.87 18.28 -2.48
C ASP A 342 3.35 17.56 -1.21
N GLU A 343 2.53 17.52 -0.16
CA GLU A 343 2.79 16.79 1.08
C GLU A 343 2.80 15.27 0.83
N GLN A 344 1.89 14.79 -0.02
CA GLN A 344 1.86 13.38 -0.41
C GLN A 344 3.10 13.00 -1.22
N VAL A 345 3.55 13.87 -2.12
CA VAL A 345 4.79 13.67 -2.88
C VAL A 345 5.99 13.60 -1.93
N SER A 346 6.10 14.54 -0.99
CA SER A 346 7.17 14.57 0.01
C SER A 346 7.21 13.28 0.84
N ALA A 347 6.04 12.76 1.27
CA ALA A 347 5.96 11.51 2.01
C ALA A 347 6.43 10.29 1.19
N VAL A 348 6.15 10.28 -0.12
CA VAL A 348 6.62 9.24 -1.03
C VAL A 348 8.14 9.33 -1.22
N GLU A 349 8.68 10.53 -1.41
CA GLU A 349 10.12 10.77 -1.59
C GLU A 349 10.92 10.35 -0.36
N GLU A 350 10.48 10.74 0.85
CA GLU A 350 11.10 10.28 2.11
C GLU A 350 11.15 8.75 2.20
N MET A 351 10.05 8.08 1.84
CA MET A 351 10.01 6.62 1.86
C MET A 351 10.93 6.00 0.80
N LEU A 352 11.04 6.58 -0.39
CA LEU A 352 11.96 6.12 -1.43
C LEU A 352 13.43 6.28 -0.99
N GLU A 353 13.75 7.34 -0.28
CA GLU A 353 15.08 7.54 0.33
C GLU A 353 15.37 6.50 1.41
N GLU A 354 14.42 6.23 2.33
CA GLU A 354 14.56 5.19 3.36
C GLU A 354 14.78 3.79 2.76
N LEU A 355 14.17 3.53 1.60
CA LEU A 355 14.34 2.27 0.86
C LEU A 355 15.63 2.23 0.03
N GLY A 356 16.39 3.33 -0.06
CA GLY A 356 17.59 3.44 -0.89
C GLY A 356 17.28 3.47 -2.39
N ALA A 357 16.14 4.00 -2.78
CA ALA A 357 15.66 4.10 -4.16
C ALA A 357 15.56 5.56 -4.67
N GLY A 358 16.01 6.54 -3.89
CA GLY A 358 15.93 7.96 -4.23
C GLY A 358 16.68 8.36 -5.50
N ASP A 359 17.78 7.66 -5.82
CA ASP A 359 18.61 7.94 -7.02
C ASP A 359 18.07 7.29 -8.32
N LYS A 360 16.94 6.58 -8.26
CA LYS A 360 16.42 5.89 -9.43
C LYS A 360 15.81 6.84 -10.46
N PRO A 361 15.89 6.49 -11.77
CA PRO A 361 15.20 7.24 -12.81
C PRO A 361 13.71 7.31 -12.50
N LEU A 362 13.13 8.52 -12.57
CA LEU A 362 11.76 8.80 -12.18
C LEU A 362 11.01 9.49 -13.32
N VAL A 363 9.76 9.10 -13.53
CA VAL A 363 8.74 9.79 -14.33
C VAL A 363 7.55 10.05 -13.44
N THR A 364 7.02 11.28 -13.43
CA THR A 364 5.87 11.66 -12.60
C THR A 364 4.60 11.71 -13.44
N ALA A 365 3.63 10.88 -13.11
CA ALA A 365 2.29 10.88 -13.72
C ALA A 365 1.35 11.73 -12.85
N LEU A 366 1.02 12.94 -13.32
CA LEU A 366 0.05 13.84 -12.68
C LEU A 366 -1.36 13.36 -13.02
N ASN A 367 -1.93 12.52 -12.14
CA ASN A 367 -3.20 11.83 -12.39
C ASN A 367 -4.41 12.65 -11.96
N LYS A 368 -5.59 12.21 -12.40
CA LYS A 368 -6.91 12.79 -12.14
C LYS A 368 -7.13 14.19 -12.73
N ILE A 369 -6.45 14.52 -13.84
CA ILE A 369 -6.67 15.79 -14.56
C ILE A 369 -8.10 15.97 -15.10
N ASP A 370 -8.89 14.91 -15.16
CA ASP A 370 -10.31 14.96 -15.50
C ASP A 370 -11.11 15.74 -14.45
N LEU A 371 -10.68 15.74 -13.19
CA LEU A 371 -11.27 16.52 -12.11
C LEU A 371 -10.85 18.00 -12.17
N VAL A 372 -9.64 18.29 -12.67
CA VAL A 372 -9.13 19.65 -12.86
C VAL A 372 -9.90 20.41 -13.94
N ASN A 373 -10.29 19.71 -15.01
CA ASN A 373 -10.94 20.32 -16.18
C ASN A 373 -12.47 20.28 -16.16
N SER A 374 -13.11 19.78 -15.11
CA SER A 374 -14.58 19.74 -15.01
C SER A 374 -15.16 21.12 -14.62
N GLY A 375 -14.79 22.14 -15.39
CA GLY A 375 -15.17 23.52 -15.13
C GLY A 375 -16.68 23.77 -15.18
N GLU A 376 -17.28 23.98 -14.05
CA GLU A 376 -18.29 24.96 -13.63
C GLU A 376 -18.19 25.15 -12.10
N GLN A 377 -17.42 24.30 -11.41
CA GLN A 377 -17.08 24.38 -9.98
C GLN A 377 -15.61 24.04 -9.69
N GLY A 378 -14.72 24.14 -10.70
CA GLY A 378 -13.28 23.94 -10.49
C GLY A 378 -12.77 24.96 -9.48
N GLU A 379 -12.22 24.49 -8.38
CA GLU A 379 -11.53 25.37 -7.44
C GLU A 379 -10.44 26.15 -8.19
N PRO A 380 -10.39 27.49 -8.08
CA PRO A 380 -9.44 28.32 -8.85
C PRO A 380 -7.97 27.98 -8.63
N GLY A 381 -7.67 27.15 -7.64
CA GLY A 381 -6.32 26.68 -7.30
C GLY A 381 -5.80 25.49 -8.13
N LEU A 382 -6.67 24.66 -8.67
CA LEU A 382 -6.30 23.36 -9.26
C LEU A 382 -5.51 23.50 -10.57
N GLU A 383 -5.85 24.47 -11.42
CA GLU A 383 -5.07 24.77 -12.63
C GLU A 383 -3.68 25.35 -12.30
N ALA A 384 -3.62 26.20 -11.25
CA ALA A 384 -2.35 26.73 -10.76
C ALA A 384 -1.48 25.62 -10.17
N GLN A 385 -2.05 24.71 -9.40
CA GLN A 385 -1.37 23.54 -8.84
C GLN A 385 -0.80 22.62 -9.94
N LEU A 386 -1.58 22.33 -10.98
CA LEU A 386 -1.08 21.58 -12.13
C LEU A 386 0.07 22.31 -12.83
N HIS A 387 -0.02 23.65 -12.98
CA HIS A 387 1.03 24.42 -13.61
C HIS A 387 2.34 24.43 -12.80
N CYS A 388 2.27 24.53 -11.48
CA CYS A 388 3.43 24.40 -10.58
C CYS A 388 4.03 22.99 -10.67
N ALA A 389 3.22 21.96 -10.58
CA ALA A 389 3.65 20.56 -10.65
C ALA A 389 4.37 20.23 -11.97
N LEU A 390 3.94 20.83 -13.09
CA LEU A 390 4.61 20.68 -14.39
C LEU A 390 6.02 21.31 -14.44
N GLN A 391 6.35 22.20 -13.51
CA GLN A 391 7.66 22.85 -13.44
C GLN A 391 8.58 22.23 -12.38
N GLU A 392 8.01 21.71 -11.30
CA GLU A 392 8.75 21.26 -10.12
C GLU A 392 9.09 19.78 -10.13
N TYR A 393 8.17 18.93 -10.66
CA TYR A 393 8.38 17.49 -10.61
C TYR A 393 9.22 16.94 -11.76
N PRO A 394 9.97 15.85 -11.53
CA PRO A 394 10.81 15.25 -12.55
C PRO A 394 9.98 14.57 -13.65
N SER A 395 10.23 14.96 -14.92
CA SER A 395 9.57 14.39 -16.11
C SER A 395 8.04 14.30 -15.97
N PRO A 396 7.33 15.40 -15.66
CA PRO A 396 5.90 15.38 -15.34
C PRO A 396 5.05 15.16 -16.59
N VAL A 397 4.06 14.27 -16.48
CA VAL A 397 3.10 14.00 -17.57
C VAL A 397 1.69 14.05 -17.00
N PRO A 398 0.84 14.98 -17.46
CA PRO A 398 -0.55 15.07 -17.02
C PRO A 398 -1.39 13.95 -17.66
N ILE A 399 -2.11 13.20 -16.80
CA ILE A 399 -2.91 12.06 -17.23
C ILE A 399 -4.26 11.98 -16.51
N SER A 400 -5.18 11.26 -17.11
CA SER A 400 -6.32 10.67 -16.39
C SER A 400 -6.33 9.17 -16.64
N ALA A 401 -5.98 8.40 -15.63
CA ALA A 401 -6.00 6.95 -15.69
C ALA A 401 -7.43 6.40 -15.94
N ARG A 402 -8.46 7.13 -15.48
CA ARG A 402 -9.87 6.78 -15.67
C ARG A 402 -10.34 6.96 -17.12
N THR A 403 -9.95 8.03 -17.78
CA THR A 403 -10.41 8.36 -19.14
C THR A 403 -9.43 7.95 -20.24
N GLY A 404 -8.21 7.53 -19.88
CA GLY A 404 -7.13 7.22 -20.82
C GLY A 404 -6.40 8.44 -21.39
N LYS A 405 -6.80 9.67 -21.02
CA LYS A 405 -6.17 10.90 -21.50
C LYS A 405 -4.72 10.97 -21.02
N GLY A 406 -3.79 11.26 -21.93
CA GLY A 406 -2.36 11.42 -21.59
C GLY A 406 -1.58 10.09 -21.48
N ILE A 407 -2.22 8.92 -21.56
CA ILE A 407 -1.54 7.61 -21.47
C ILE A 407 -0.50 7.42 -22.58
N PRO A 408 -0.76 7.72 -23.87
CA PRO A 408 0.27 7.59 -24.90
C PRO A 408 1.50 8.47 -24.63
N GLN A 409 1.31 9.70 -24.13
CA GLN A 409 2.38 10.61 -23.76
C GLN A 409 3.19 10.08 -22.56
N LEU A 410 2.51 9.47 -21.57
CA LEU A 410 3.15 8.82 -20.44
C LEU A 410 4.04 7.65 -20.90
N LEU A 411 3.53 6.77 -21.76
CA LEU A 411 4.30 5.65 -22.31
C LEU A 411 5.51 6.14 -23.11
N ALA A 412 5.37 7.24 -23.86
CA ALA A 412 6.48 7.86 -24.60
C ALA A 412 7.54 8.44 -23.65
N ALA A 413 7.14 9.08 -22.53
CA ALA A 413 8.05 9.59 -21.51
C ALA A 413 8.80 8.45 -20.81
N VAL A 414 8.11 7.38 -20.44
CA VAL A 414 8.70 6.17 -19.84
C VAL A 414 9.71 5.53 -20.79
N ASP A 415 9.34 5.35 -22.06
CA ASP A 415 10.23 4.78 -23.08
C ASP A 415 11.49 5.64 -23.30
N GLY A 416 11.31 6.96 -23.41
CA GLY A 416 12.42 7.92 -23.50
C GLY A 416 13.35 7.83 -22.28
N LYS A 417 12.80 7.79 -21.08
CA LYS A 417 13.58 7.73 -19.85
C LYS A 417 14.36 6.41 -19.71
N LEU A 418 13.74 5.28 -20.07
CA LEU A 418 14.41 3.98 -20.12
C LEU A 418 15.55 3.95 -21.16
N GLN A 419 15.42 4.69 -22.28
CA GLN A 419 16.48 4.81 -23.28
C GLN A 419 17.65 5.66 -22.79
N GLU A 420 17.40 6.69 -21.96
CA GLU A 420 18.44 7.51 -21.34
C GLU A 420 19.36 6.71 -20.42
N THR A 421 18.81 5.71 -19.72
CA THR A 421 19.58 4.84 -18.81
C THR A 421 20.45 3.81 -19.51
N MET A 422 20.30 3.65 -20.83
CA MET A 422 21.11 2.73 -21.62
C MET A 422 22.53 3.28 -21.85
N THR A 423 23.50 2.38 -21.83
CA THR A 423 24.90 2.68 -22.15
C THR A 423 25.04 2.90 -23.65
N PRO A 424 25.58 4.05 -24.12
CA PRO A 424 25.89 4.24 -25.51
C PRO A 424 27.03 3.31 -25.92
N LEU A 425 26.97 2.76 -27.12
CA LEU A 425 27.97 1.84 -27.64
C LEU A 425 28.21 2.09 -29.12
N ARG A 426 29.44 1.81 -29.52
CA ARG A 426 29.86 1.73 -30.93
C ARG A 426 30.65 0.44 -31.09
N LEU A 427 30.15 -0.48 -31.89
CA LEU A 427 30.66 -1.85 -32.00
C LEU A 427 30.95 -2.19 -33.47
N LEU A 428 32.05 -2.87 -33.70
CA LEU A 428 32.32 -3.53 -34.95
C LEU A 428 32.18 -5.05 -34.74
N LEU A 429 31.06 -5.60 -35.18
CA LEU A 429 30.73 -7.01 -35.02
C LEU A 429 31.07 -7.81 -36.27
N PRO A 430 31.96 -8.80 -36.17
CA PRO A 430 32.21 -9.70 -37.31
C PRO A 430 30.93 -10.38 -37.78
N TYR A 431 30.78 -10.66 -39.06
CA TYR A 431 29.60 -11.31 -39.62
C TYR A 431 29.28 -12.70 -39.02
N SER A 432 30.28 -13.34 -38.41
CA SER A 432 30.09 -14.59 -37.64
C SER A 432 29.37 -14.43 -36.31
N LYS A 433 29.14 -13.19 -35.86
CA LYS A 433 28.51 -12.83 -34.57
C LYS A 433 27.09 -12.28 -34.76
N GLY A 434 26.32 -12.87 -35.66
CA GLY A 434 24.90 -12.51 -35.87
C GLY A 434 24.01 -12.64 -34.65
N ASP A 435 24.39 -13.51 -33.72
CA ASP A 435 23.74 -13.66 -32.41
C ASP A 435 23.81 -12.37 -31.56
N LEU A 436 24.94 -11.65 -31.60
CA LEU A 436 25.11 -10.38 -30.92
C LEU A 436 24.37 -9.24 -31.64
N VAL A 437 24.31 -9.27 -32.96
CA VAL A 437 23.51 -8.32 -33.74
C VAL A 437 22.04 -8.47 -33.37
N SER A 438 21.49 -9.69 -33.35
CA SER A 438 20.10 -9.96 -32.93
C SER A 438 19.85 -9.49 -31.51
N LEU A 439 20.79 -9.75 -30.57
CA LEU A 439 20.67 -9.30 -29.19
C LEU A 439 20.57 -7.77 -29.08
N ILE A 440 21.33 -7.03 -29.90
CA ILE A 440 21.28 -5.56 -29.91
C ILE A 440 19.95 -5.06 -30.45
N TYR A 441 19.42 -5.70 -31.51
CA TYR A 441 18.11 -5.35 -32.06
C TYR A 441 16.94 -5.67 -31.12
N GLU A 442 17.02 -6.78 -30.39
CA GLU A 442 15.97 -7.20 -29.46
C GLU A 442 15.95 -6.38 -28.16
N HIS A 443 17.10 -5.95 -27.65
CA HIS A 443 17.22 -5.38 -26.32
C HIS A 443 17.77 -3.96 -26.27
N GLY A 444 18.43 -3.51 -27.35
CA GLY A 444 19.03 -2.19 -27.48
C GLY A 444 18.23 -1.25 -28.38
N ARG A 445 18.84 -0.13 -28.67
CA ARG A 445 18.42 0.82 -29.69
C ARG A 445 19.57 0.99 -30.67
N VAL A 446 19.36 0.63 -31.95
CA VAL A 446 20.29 0.90 -33.01
C VAL A 446 20.01 2.29 -33.59
N GLU A 447 20.99 3.20 -33.51
CA GLU A 447 20.93 4.56 -34.06
C GLU A 447 21.50 4.61 -35.48
N ARG A 448 22.55 3.81 -35.73
CA ARG A 448 23.21 3.72 -37.02
C ARG A 448 23.78 2.31 -37.24
N GLU A 449 23.62 1.79 -38.45
CA GLU A 449 24.22 0.54 -38.89
C GLU A 449 24.94 0.75 -40.22
N GLU A 450 26.17 0.23 -40.34
CA GLU A 450 26.97 0.25 -41.54
C GLU A 450 27.61 -1.11 -41.75
N PHE A 451 27.56 -1.60 -42.98
CA PHE A 451 28.24 -2.84 -43.37
C PHE A 451 29.63 -2.49 -43.89
N THR A 452 30.67 -3.04 -43.28
CA THR A 452 32.08 -2.84 -43.63
C THR A 452 32.68 -4.16 -44.09
N GLU A 453 33.87 -4.16 -44.66
CA GLU A 453 34.58 -5.39 -45.04
C GLU A 453 34.90 -6.30 -43.85
N GLU A 454 35.06 -5.73 -42.64
CA GLU A 454 35.40 -6.45 -41.40
C GLU A 454 34.19 -6.92 -40.63
N GLY A 455 32.98 -6.42 -40.91
CA GLY A 455 31.78 -6.76 -40.19
C GLY A 455 30.73 -5.64 -40.18
N THR A 456 29.75 -5.74 -39.31
CA THR A 456 28.70 -4.75 -39.11
C THR A 456 29.10 -3.75 -38.03
N LEU A 457 29.24 -2.48 -38.40
CA LEU A 457 29.41 -1.36 -37.47
C LEU A 457 28.05 -0.93 -36.96
N ILE A 458 27.82 -1.03 -35.66
CA ILE A 458 26.60 -0.63 -34.98
C ILE A 458 26.89 0.49 -34.00
N GLU A 459 26.21 1.61 -34.15
CA GLU A 459 26.13 2.69 -33.16
C GLU A 459 24.74 2.68 -32.54
N GLY A 460 24.67 2.71 -31.23
CA GLY A 460 23.40 2.63 -30.52
C GLY A 460 23.54 2.62 -29.01
N ARG A 461 22.54 2.12 -28.33
CA ARG A 461 22.48 2.03 -26.88
C ARG A 461 22.03 0.64 -26.45
N LEU A 462 22.59 0.14 -25.35
CA LEU A 462 22.27 -1.17 -24.80
C LEU A 462 22.12 -1.07 -23.27
N PRO A 463 21.22 -1.84 -22.64
CA PRO A 463 21.15 -1.93 -21.19
C PRO A 463 22.52 -2.28 -20.59
N ALA A 464 22.88 -1.63 -19.47
CA ALA A 464 24.20 -1.72 -18.87
C ALA A 464 24.65 -3.17 -18.58
N HIS A 465 23.72 -4.03 -18.15
CA HIS A 465 24.00 -5.45 -17.86
C HIS A 465 24.33 -6.28 -19.13
N LEU A 466 23.92 -5.83 -20.32
CA LEU A 466 24.26 -6.46 -21.60
C LEU A 466 25.49 -5.84 -22.24
N ALA A 467 25.80 -4.58 -21.92
CA ALA A 467 26.96 -3.88 -22.50
C ALA A 467 28.27 -4.65 -22.28
N GLY A 468 28.44 -5.30 -21.13
CA GLY A 468 29.60 -6.14 -20.84
C GLY A 468 29.80 -7.32 -21.81
N ARG A 469 28.70 -7.87 -22.38
CA ARG A 469 28.76 -8.99 -23.33
C ARG A 469 29.30 -8.60 -24.70
N VAL A 470 29.18 -7.34 -25.07
CA VAL A 470 29.59 -6.80 -26.37
C VAL A 470 30.84 -5.92 -26.29
N GLN A 471 31.35 -5.65 -25.09
CA GLN A 471 32.46 -4.74 -24.85
C GLN A 471 33.74 -5.13 -25.60
N ALA A 472 33.97 -6.42 -25.86
CA ALA A 472 35.15 -6.92 -26.60
C ALA A 472 35.19 -6.43 -28.07
N TRP A 473 34.08 -5.96 -28.60
CA TRP A 473 33.95 -5.43 -29.97
C TRP A 473 33.75 -3.91 -30.02
N SER A 474 33.98 -3.22 -28.90
CA SER A 474 33.85 -1.77 -28.83
C SER A 474 34.97 -1.08 -29.62
N VAL A 475 34.57 -0.13 -30.45
CA VAL A 475 35.52 0.66 -31.27
C VAL A 475 35.56 2.08 -30.70
N SER A 476 36.77 2.52 -30.29
CA SER A 476 37.00 3.92 -29.86
C SER A 476 36.91 4.85 -31.07
N GLY A 477 36.22 5.99 -30.93
CA GLY A 477 35.90 6.92 -32.00
C GLY A 477 37.07 7.75 -32.54
N GLN A 478 38.22 7.19 -32.89
CA GLN A 478 39.36 7.95 -33.43
C GLN A 478 39.93 7.47 -34.78
N ASP A 479 39.32 6.50 -35.47
CA ASP A 479 39.84 6.10 -36.77
C ASP A 479 38.87 6.43 -37.91
N ASN A 480 38.72 7.72 -38.24
CA ASN A 480 38.13 8.14 -39.50
C ASN A 480 38.92 9.31 -40.14
N HIS A 481 40.19 9.15 -40.38
CA HIS A 481 40.97 9.95 -41.34
C HIS A 481 42.20 9.16 -41.84
N ARG A 482 41.95 8.18 -42.70
CA ARG A 482 42.91 7.88 -43.77
C ARG A 482 42.16 7.88 -45.10
N ALA A 483 41.99 9.12 -45.57
CA ALA A 483 41.73 9.38 -46.95
C ALA A 483 42.94 8.85 -47.76
N GLY A 484 42.66 8.08 -48.79
CA GLY A 484 43.67 7.62 -49.72
C GLY A 484 44.32 8.74 -50.47
N PRO A 485 45.54 8.48 -50.90
CA PRO A 485 46.33 9.41 -51.71
C PRO A 485 46.10 9.22 -53.21
N PRO A 486 46.87 10.00 -53.97
CA PRO A 486 46.47 10.70 -55.18
C PRO A 486 46.20 9.84 -56.40
#